data_94dfc026e886bf18973c4f9991290d70
#
_entry.id   94dfc026e886bf18973c4f9991290d70
#
_cell.length_a   1.000
_cell.length_b   1.000
_cell.length_c   1.000
_cell.angle_alpha   90.00
_cell.angle_beta   90.00
_cell.angle_gamma   90.00
#
_symmetry.space_group_name_H-M   'P 1'
#
loop_
_entity.id
_entity.type
_entity.pdbx_description
1 polymer ?
#
loop_
_entity_poly.entity_id
_entity_poly.type
_entity_poly.pdbx_seq_one_letter_code
_entity_poly.pdbx_strand_id
1 'polypeptide(L)'
;MDKKISIILSTYNEASIIKTTIDKIFSTLDNVEIVLVDDNSVDGTLEILNSIDNKNLKVYSRNSRGLASAFLLGMINTSGDYIGWTDSNMPQLTHHFKEMLKKLETYDIVLLSRYIDGGGDQRSSMRILSSKMINFVCRLILGSGIKDYTSSIFLMRKEVLKYGVPIAYGHGEFFIEFLYKVKKNGMKICELPYIQPPDQEGSKTASSFIRFFFLGLSYLIRIIITRFRKN
;
A
#
# COMPACT_ATOMS: atom_id res chain seq x y z
N MET A 1 -20.73 -9.29 15.36
CA MET A 1 -20.83 -9.13 13.88
C MET A 1 -19.43 -9.15 13.33
N ASP A 2 -19.19 -10.02 12.36
CA ASP A 2 -17.89 -10.04 11.69
C ASP A 2 -17.70 -8.73 10.92
N LYS A 3 -16.64 -8.01 11.25
CA LYS A 3 -16.32 -6.73 10.62
C LYS A 3 -16.02 -6.93 9.14
N LYS A 4 -16.57 -6.06 8.31
CA LYS A 4 -16.33 -6.08 6.87
C LYS A 4 -14.96 -5.50 6.54
N ILE A 5 -14.28 -6.13 5.60
CA ILE A 5 -12.93 -5.74 5.15
C ILE A 5 -13.04 -5.21 3.72
N SER A 6 -12.43 -4.08 3.43
CA SER A 6 -12.24 -3.58 2.07
C SER A 6 -10.76 -3.63 1.72
N ILE A 7 -10.39 -4.39 0.71
CA ILE A 7 -9.02 -4.41 0.17
C ILE A 7 -8.99 -3.57 -1.10
N ILE A 8 -8.12 -2.56 -1.11
CA ILE A 8 -7.91 -1.69 -2.26
C ILE A 8 -6.74 -2.23 -3.08
N LEU A 9 -6.93 -2.36 -4.38
CA LEU A 9 -5.90 -2.69 -5.35
C LEU A 9 -5.82 -1.57 -6.40
N SER A 10 -4.62 -1.17 -6.78
CA SER A 10 -4.42 -0.41 -8.01
C SER A 10 -3.73 -1.29 -9.04
N THR A 11 -4.14 -1.21 -10.30
CA THR A 11 -3.56 -2.00 -11.37
C THR A 11 -3.28 -1.17 -12.60
N TYR A 12 -2.24 -1.55 -13.32
CA TYR A 12 -1.89 -1.04 -14.63
C TYR A 12 -1.07 -2.07 -15.40
N ASN A 13 -1.69 -2.70 -16.42
CA ASN A 13 -1.08 -3.77 -17.22
C ASN A 13 -0.54 -4.92 -16.34
N GLU A 14 -1.44 -5.60 -15.66
CA GLU A 14 -1.16 -6.74 -14.76
C GLU A 14 -1.99 -7.99 -15.17
N ALA A 15 -2.33 -8.15 -16.47
CA ALA A 15 -3.18 -9.23 -16.97
C ALA A 15 -2.71 -10.63 -16.54
N SER A 16 -1.40 -10.84 -16.48
CA SER A 16 -0.81 -12.14 -16.13
C SER A 16 -1.02 -12.56 -14.68
N ILE A 17 -1.30 -11.62 -13.76
CA ILE A 17 -1.26 -11.91 -12.31
C ILE A 17 -2.52 -11.47 -11.56
N ILE A 18 -3.27 -10.49 -12.08
CA ILE A 18 -4.35 -9.82 -11.36
C ILE A 18 -5.43 -10.79 -10.85
N LYS A 19 -5.83 -11.75 -11.69
CA LYS A 19 -6.83 -12.76 -11.31
C LYS A 19 -6.35 -13.60 -10.14
N THR A 20 -5.09 -14.03 -10.16
CA THR A 20 -4.50 -14.81 -9.06
C THR A 20 -4.51 -14.02 -7.74
N THR A 21 -4.22 -12.71 -7.79
CA THR A 21 -4.25 -11.86 -6.59
C THR A 21 -5.66 -11.74 -6.03
N ILE A 22 -6.67 -11.53 -6.88
CA ILE A 22 -8.08 -11.44 -6.49
C ILE A 22 -8.54 -12.76 -5.86
N ASP A 23 -8.29 -13.89 -6.52
CA ASP A 23 -8.67 -15.23 -6.05
C ASP A 23 -8.01 -15.53 -4.68
N LYS A 24 -6.73 -15.16 -4.51
CA LYS A 24 -6.03 -15.32 -3.23
C LYS A 24 -6.62 -14.48 -2.11
N ILE A 25 -7.01 -13.24 -2.38
CA ILE A 25 -7.65 -12.38 -1.37
C ILE A 25 -8.99 -13.00 -0.94
N PHE A 26 -9.85 -13.38 -1.88
CA PHE A 26 -11.15 -13.99 -1.58
C PHE A 26 -11.03 -15.34 -0.87
N SER A 27 -9.99 -16.13 -1.17
CA SER A 27 -9.74 -17.40 -0.47
C SER A 27 -9.09 -17.24 0.91
N THR A 28 -8.49 -16.08 1.18
CA THR A 28 -7.79 -15.82 2.46
C THR A 28 -8.70 -15.16 3.49
N LEU A 29 -9.59 -14.27 3.05
CA LEU A 29 -10.41 -13.42 3.90
C LEU A 29 -11.90 -13.74 3.73
N ASP A 30 -12.58 -13.93 4.87
CA ASP A 30 -14.04 -13.93 4.93
C ASP A 30 -14.55 -12.47 4.99
N ASN A 31 -15.82 -12.27 4.60
CA ASN A 31 -16.50 -10.97 4.62
C ASN A 31 -15.68 -9.81 4.01
N VAL A 32 -15.06 -10.06 2.85
CA VAL A 32 -14.21 -9.10 2.15
C VAL A 32 -14.87 -8.57 0.88
N GLU A 33 -14.68 -7.29 0.61
CA GLU A 33 -14.83 -6.69 -0.72
C GLU A 33 -13.47 -6.25 -1.26
N ILE A 34 -13.30 -6.32 -2.56
CA ILE A 34 -12.15 -5.77 -3.27
C ILE A 34 -12.62 -4.54 -4.04
N VAL A 35 -11.94 -3.41 -3.82
CA VAL A 35 -12.11 -2.17 -4.58
C VAL A 35 -10.87 -1.98 -5.44
N LEU A 36 -11.01 -2.27 -6.72
CA LEU A 36 -9.91 -2.24 -7.68
C LEU A 36 -10.00 -1.00 -8.56
N VAL A 37 -8.88 -0.29 -8.69
CA VAL A 37 -8.76 0.88 -9.57
C VAL A 37 -7.77 0.57 -10.69
N ASP A 38 -8.27 0.56 -11.92
CA ASP A 38 -7.47 0.34 -13.13
C ASP A 38 -7.09 1.66 -13.79
N ASP A 39 -5.79 1.87 -14.00
CA ASP A 39 -5.21 3.08 -14.58
C ASP A 39 -5.10 3.01 -16.12
N ASN A 40 -6.20 2.60 -16.79
CA ASN A 40 -6.30 2.44 -18.24
C ASN A 40 -5.32 1.40 -18.80
N SER A 41 -5.44 0.17 -18.33
CA SER A 41 -4.68 -0.98 -18.84
C SER A 41 -5.01 -1.27 -20.31
N VAL A 42 -4.01 -1.71 -21.07
CA VAL A 42 -4.12 -2.02 -22.51
C VAL A 42 -3.66 -3.43 -22.87
N ASP A 43 -3.40 -4.27 -21.86
CA ASP A 43 -2.84 -5.62 -22.00
C ASP A 43 -3.86 -6.75 -21.78
N GLY A 44 -5.16 -6.43 -21.70
CA GLY A 44 -6.21 -7.39 -21.38
C GLY A 44 -6.57 -7.45 -19.87
N THR A 45 -5.95 -6.63 -19.03
CA THR A 45 -6.27 -6.58 -17.58
C THR A 45 -7.75 -6.29 -17.35
N LEU A 46 -8.30 -5.28 -18.03
CA LEU A 46 -9.70 -4.85 -17.82
C LEU A 46 -10.70 -5.90 -18.30
N GLU A 47 -10.42 -6.59 -19.38
CA GLU A 47 -11.22 -7.71 -19.89
C GLU A 47 -11.28 -8.86 -18.87
N ILE A 48 -10.14 -9.21 -18.26
CA ILE A 48 -10.07 -10.21 -17.19
C ILE A 48 -10.91 -9.75 -15.99
N LEU A 49 -10.76 -8.52 -15.56
CA LEU A 49 -11.51 -7.97 -14.41
C LEU A 49 -13.02 -8.02 -14.65
N ASN A 50 -13.48 -7.65 -15.84
CA ASN A 50 -14.89 -7.65 -16.22
C ASN A 50 -15.47 -9.06 -16.38
N SER A 51 -14.62 -10.08 -16.58
CA SER A 51 -15.04 -11.48 -16.67
C SER A 51 -15.26 -12.15 -15.29
N ILE A 52 -14.85 -11.52 -14.21
CA ILE A 52 -14.99 -12.06 -12.85
C ILE A 52 -16.38 -11.77 -12.31
N ASP A 53 -17.23 -12.80 -12.27
CA ASP A 53 -18.57 -12.70 -11.67
C ASP A 53 -18.50 -12.83 -10.13
N ASN A 54 -18.22 -11.71 -9.46
CA ASN A 54 -18.21 -11.63 -8.01
C ASN A 54 -18.75 -10.28 -7.53
N LYS A 55 -19.90 -10.27 -6.87
CA LYS A 55 -20.56 -9.07 -6.35
C LYS A 55 -19.73 -8.25 -5.35
N ASN A 56 -18.72 -8.87 -4.75
CA ASN A 56 -17.82 -8.23 -3.81
C ASN A 56 -16.56 -7.66 -4.49
N LEU A 57 -16.43 -7.80 -5.82
CA LEU A 57 -15.41 -7.12 -6.61
C LEU A 57 -16.01 -5.87 -7.26
N LYS A 58 -15.44 -4.71 -6.93
CA LYS A 58 -15.81 -3.41 -7.53
C LYS A 58 -14.64 -2.92 -8.37
N VAL A 59 -14.86 -2.71 -9.66
CA VAL A 59 -13.82 -2.26 -10.59
C VAL A 59 -14.12 -0.83 -11.04
N TYR A 60 -13.13 0.04 -10.90
CA TYR A 60 -13.15 1.44 -11.34
C TYR A 60 -12.04 1.66 -12.36
N SER A 61 -12.38 1.84 -13.63
CA SER A 61 -11.43 2.23 -14.68
C SER A 61 -11.38 3.74 -14.81
N ARG A 62 -10.17 4.30 -15.04
CA ARG A 62 -9.97 5.73 -15.20
C ARG A 62 -8.86 6.05 -16.21
N ASN A 63 -8.97 7.17 -16.89
CA ASN A 63 -8.01 7.64 -17.91
C ASN A 63 -6.83 8.44 -17.31
N SER A 64 -6.40 8.11 -16.12
CA SER A 64 -5.29 8.80 -15.45
C SER A 64 -4.41 7.81 -14.72
N ARG A 65 -3.13 8.15 -14.54
CA ARG A 65 -2.17 7.33 -13.81
C ARG A 65 -1.77 7.99 -12.50
N GLY A 66 -1.58 7.18 -11.49
CA GLY A 66 -0.99 7.65 -10.24
C GLY A 66 -1.42 6.82 -9.04
N LEU A 67 -0.45 6.17 -8.39
CA LEU A 67 -0.68 5.26 -7.29
C LEU A 67 -1.48 5.89 -6.14
N ALA A 68 -1.07 7.10 -5.71
CA ALA A 68 -1.74 7.79 -4.61
C ALA A 68 -3.20 8.16 -4.92
N SER A 69 -3.46 8.65 -6.13
CA SER A 69 -4.83 8.99 -6.56
C SER A 69 -5.69 7.75 -6.82
N ALA A 70 -5.10 6.63 -7.29
CA ALA A 70 -5.80 5.35 -7.39
C ALA A 70 -6.20 4.85 -6.00
N PHE A 71 -5.27 4.89 -5.05
CA PHE A 71 -5.56 4.53 -3.67
C PHE A 71 -6.69 5.39 -3.07
N LEU A 72 -6.64 6.72 -3.25
CA LEU A 72 -7.68 7.60 -2.74
C LEU A 72 -9.04 7.31 -3.38
N LEU A 73 -9.09 7.09 -4.70
CA LEU A 73 -10.33 6.69 -5.37
C LEU A 73 -10.86 5.37 -4.83
N GLY A 74 -9.98 4.38 -4.65
CA GLY A 74 -10.35 3.12 -4.00
C GLY A 74 -10.91 3.34 -2.61
N MET A 75 -10.22 4.14 -1.78
CA MET A 75 -10.56 4.39 -0.39
C MET A 75 -11.96 5.03 -0.22
N ILE A 76 -12.32 6.01 -1.04
CA ILE A 76 -13.66 6.65 -0.96
C ILE A 76 -14.80 5.72 -1.37
N ASN A 77 -14.49 4.64 -2.10
CA ASN A 77 -15.46 3.62 -2.53
C ASN A 77 -15.51 2.39 -1.62
N THR A 78 -14.76 2.38 -0.51
CA THR A 78 -14.80 1.30 0.48
C THR A 78 -16.02 1.39 1.37
N SER A 79 -16.61 0.23 1.72
CA SER A 79 -17.72 0.14 2.66
C SER A 79 -17.39 -0.61 3.95
N GLY A 80 -16.19 -1.19 4.04
CA GLY A 80 -15.75 -1.99 5.19
C GLY A 80 -15.40 -1.18 6.44
N ASP A 81 -15.39 -1.87 7.58
CA ASP A 81 -14.89 -1.37 8.87
C ASP A 81 -13.36 -1.31 8.92
N TYR A 82 -12.73 -2.20 8.17
CA TYR A 82 -11.29 -2.26 7.96
C TYR A 82 -10.97 -1.94 6.50
N ILE A 83 -9.90 -1.18 6.29
CA ILE A 83 -9.39 -0.80 4.96
C ILE A 83 -7.97 -1.32 4.84
N GLY A 84 -7.72 -2.13 3.81
CA GLY A 84 -6.40 -2.64 3.47
C GLY A 84 -5.94 -2.19 2.09
N TRP A 85 -4.64 -2.26 1.90
CA TRP A 85 -3.97 -2.05 0.64
C TRP A 85 -2.90 -3.12 0.43
N THR A 86 -2.80 -3.60 -0.79
CA THR A 86 -1.67 -4.42 -1.26
C THR A 86 -1.42 -4.14 -2.74
N ASP A 87 -0.20 -4.42 -3.19
CA ASP A 87 0.11 -4.35 -4.61
C ASP A 87 -0.63 -5.46 -5.37
N SER A 88 -1.16 -5.14 -6.55
CA SER A 88 -1.95 -6.05 -7.39
C SER A 88 -1.17 -7.26 -7.91
N ASN A 89 0.16 -7.20 -7.87
CA ASN A 89 1.06 -8.23 -8.37
C ASN A 89 1.79 -9.03 -7.26
N MET A 90 1.28 -8.99 -6.04
CA MET A 90 1.87 -9.71 -4.89
C MET A 90 0.90 -10.69 -4.21
N PRO A 91 0.32 -11.67 -4.95
CA PRO A 91 -0.64 -12.62 -4.39
C PRO A 91 -0.07 -13.47 -3.23
N GLN A 92 1.24 -13.68 -3.22
CA GLN A 92 1.94 -14.47 -2.18
C GLN A 92 1.92 -13.79 -0.80
N LEU A 93 1.66 -12.49 -0.72
CA LEU A 93 1.66 -11.76 0.56
C LEU A 93 0.27 -11.70 1.21
N THR A 94 -0.77 -12.14 0.52
CA THR A 94 -2.16 -12.07 1.04
C THR A 94 -2.37 -12.90 2.31
N HIS A 95 -1.58 -13.95 2.54
CA HIS A 95 -1.67 -14.77 3.75
C HIS A 95 -1.42 -13.99 5.05
N HIS A 96 -0.68 -12.88 4.99
CA HIS A 96 -0.44 -12.02 6.14
C HIS A 96 -1.71 -11.33 6.66
N PHE A 97 -2.74 -11.14 5.82
CA PHE A 97 -3.96 -10.45 6.25
C PHE A 97 -4.64 -11.08 7.45
N LYS A 98 -4.59 -12.42 7.60
CA LYS A 98 -5.18 -13.09 8.77
C LYS A 98 -4.49 -12.69 10.08
N GLU A 99 -3.17 -12.58 10.06
CA GLU A 99 -2.41 -12.14 11.23
C GLU A 99 -2.62 -10.63 11.49
N MET A 100 -2.64 -9.83 10.42
CA MET A 100 -2.91 -8.40 10.52
C MET A 100 -4.27 -8.12 11.15
N LEU A 101 -5.32 -8.87 10.79
CA LEU A 101 -6.66 -8.76 11.40
C LEU A 101 -6.63 -9.03 12.90
N LYS A 102 -5.91 -10.06 13.36
CA LYS A 102 -5.74 -10.34 14.80
C LYS A 102 -5.06 -9.17 15.51
N LYS A 103 -4.06 -8.55 14.89
CA LYS A 103 -3.37 -7.38 15.47
C LYS A 103 -4.25 -6.15 15.53
N LEU A 104 -5.20 -5.98 14.60
CA LEU A 104 -6.17 -4.88 14.64
C LEU A 104 -7.14 -4.94 15.84
N GLU A 105 -7.16 -6.00 16.61
CA GLU A 105 -7.89 -6.03 17.90
C GLU A 105 -7.27 -5.04 18.90
N THR A 106 -5.95 -4.82 18.83
CA THR A 106 -5.18 -4.01 19.78
C THR A 106 -4.58 -2.74 19.15
N TYR A 107 -4.33 -2.78 17.84
CA TYR A 107 -3.71 -1.70 17.07
C TYR A 107 -4.71 -1.07 16.10
N ASP A 108 -4.44 0.16 15.69
CA ASP A 108 -5.28 0.91 14.76
C ASP A 108 -4.85 0.71 13.30
N ILE A 109 -3.54 0.51 13.11
CA ILE A 109 -2.91 0.22 11.82
C ILE A 109 -1.92 -0.93 12.01
N VAL A 110 -1.94 -1.86 11.08
CA VAL A 110 -0.93 -2.93 10.96
C VAL A 110 -0.33 -2.85 9.56
N LEU A 111 0.98 -2.77 9.47
CA LEU A 111 1.70 -2.76 8.19
C LEU A 111 2.76 -3.86 8.16
N LEU A 112 3.04 -4.37 6.98
CA LEU A 112 4.15 -5.28 6.77
C LEU A 112 5.45 -4.46 6.70
N SER A 113 6.52 -4.95 7.31
CA SER A 113 7.80 -4.24 7.42
C SER A 113 8.97 -5.14 7.03
N ARG A 114 9.85 -4.60 6.18
CA ARG A 114 11.09 -5.23 5.75
C ARG A 114 12.24 -5.00 6.73
N TYR A 115 12.07 -4.06 7.65
CA TYR A 115 13.18 -3.49 8.45
C TYR A 115 13.03 -3.70 9.95
N ILE A 116 12.25 -4.70 10.34
CA ILE A 116 12.19 -5.27 11.70
C ILE A 116 12.75 -6.68 11.71
N ASP A 117 12.98 -7.24 12.88
CA ASP A 117 13.49 -8.62 13.04
C ASP A 117 12.55 -9.62 12.34
N GLY A 118 13.11 -10.49 11.53
CA GLY A 118 12.38 -11.43 10.68
C GLY A 118 11.94 -10.86 9.32
N GLY A 119 12.11 -9.55 9.08
CA GLY A 119 11.85 -8.91 7.78
C GLY A 119 13.04 -9.01 6.83
N GLY A 120 12.80 -8.79 5.55
CA GLY A 120 13.84 -8.83 4.52
C GLY A 120 13.41 -8.20 3.19
N ASP A 121 14.39 -7.98 2.32
CA ASP A 121 14.16 -7.38 1.01
C ASP A 121 15.06 -8.09 -0.03
N GLN A 122 14.45 -8.75 -1.01
CA GLN A 122 15.12 -9.53 -2.05
C GLN A 122 15.16 -8.80 -3.41
N ARG A 123 14.78 -7.52 -3.45
CA ARG A 123 14.86 -6.71 -4.67
C ARG A 123 16.32 -6.39 -5.04
N SER A 124 16.51 -5.67 -6.12
CA SER A 124 17.85 -5.23 -6.55
C SER A 124 18.53 -4.39 -5.46
N SER A 125 19.85 -4.51 -5.35
CA SER A 125 20.67 -3.83 -4.32
C SER A 125 20.45 -2.31 -4.31
N MET A 126 20.27 -1.69 -5.48
CA MET A 126 19.99 -0.26 -5.59
C MET A 126 18.64 0.11 -4.93
N ARG A 127 17.58 -0.70 -5.15
CA ARG A 127 16.27 -0.47 -4.54
C ARG A 127 16.30 -0.68 -3.03
N ILE A 128 17.02 -1.70 -2.57
CA ILE A 128 17.21 -1.95 -1.15
C ILE A 128 17.91 -0.77 -0.48
N LEU A 129 19.04 -0.33 -1.04
CA LEU A 129 19.84 0.78 -0.49
C LEU A 129 19.00 2.07 -0.42
N SER A 130 18.28 2.39 -1.48
CA SER A 130 17.46 3.60 -1.53
C SER A 130 16.30 3.56 -0.56
N SER A 131 15.63 2.42 -0.46
CA SER A 131 14.54 2.25 0.49
C SER A 131 15.05 2.34 1.94
N LYS A 132 16.19 1.73 2.25
CA LYS A 132 16.84 1.87 3.56
C LYS A 132 17.21 3.31 3.88
N MET A 133 17.76 4.04 2.89
CA MET A 133 18.14 5.44 3.06
C MET A 133 16.91 6.32 3.31
N ILE A 134 15.83 6.17 2.53
CA ILE A 134 14.59 6.91 2.75
C ILE A 134 14.03 6.62 4.14
N ASN A 135 13.97 5.36 4.56
CA ASN A 135 13.47 4.99 5.88
C ASN A 135 14.37 5.50 7.01
N PHE A 136 15.69 5.55 6.81
CA PHE A 136 16.62 6.16 7.75
C PHE A 136 16.33 7.66 7.92
N VAL A 137 16.17 8.39 6.81
CA VAL A 137 15.83 9.83 6.83
C VAL A 137 14.46 10.08 7.48
N CYS A 138 13.46 9.23 7.19
CA CYS A 138 12.16 9.31 7.87
C CYS A 138 12.31 9.18 9.38
N ARG A 139 13.06 8.20 9.86
CA ARG A 139 13.28 8.00 11.31
C ARG A 139 14.02 9.17 11.94
N LEU A 140 15.02 9.71 11.26
CA LEU A 140 15.81 10.85 11.75
C LEU A 140 14.97 12.12 11.86
N ILE A 141 14.18 12.44 10.84
CA ILE A 141 13.44 13.71 10.76
C ILE A 141 12.08 13.62 11.48
N LEU A 142 11.37 12.50 11.32
CA LEU A 142 9.99 12.36 11.84
C LEU A 142 9.96 11.76 13.25
N GLY A 143 10.93 10.91 13.62
CA GLY A 143 11.10 10.42 15.00
C GLY A 143 9.93 9.61 15.56
N SER A 144 9.10 8.99 14.70
CA SER A 144 7.84 8.34 15.12
C SER A 144 7.99 6.89 15.59
N GLY A 145 9.19 6.30 15.47
CA GLY A 145 9.47 4.92 15.83
C GLY A 145 9.08 3.88 14.77
N ILE A 146 8.47 4.28 13.64
CA ILE A 146 8.15 3.40 12.51
C ILE A 146 9.46 3.04 11.79
N LYS A 147 9.62 1.75 11.44
CA LYS A 147 10.82 1.24 10.76
C LYS A 147 10.70 1.27 9.24
N ASP A 148 9.49 0.96 8.71
CA ASP A 148 9.24 0.90 7.27
C ASP A 148 8.08 1.83 6.83
N TYR A 149 8.41 3.09 6.58
CA TYR A 149 7.48 4.09 6.04
C TYR A 149 7.10 3.88 4.58
N THR A 150 7.86 3.03 3.89
CA THR A 150 7.70 2.78 2.45
C THR A 150 7.11 1.40 2.15
N SER A 151 6.50 0.78 3.16
CA SER A 151 5.72 -0.44 2.96
C SER A 151 4.46 -0.12 2.15
N SER A 152 4.15 -0.99 1.20
CA SER A 152 2.95 -0.89 0.37
C SER A 152 1.80 -1.77 0.86
N ILE A 153 1.97 -2.50 1.97
CA ILE A 153 0.97 -3.47 2.45
C ILE A 153 0.58 -3.12 3.87
N PHE A 154 -0.67 -2.77 4.04
CA PHE A 154 -1.22 -2.45 5.35
C PHE A 154 -2.70 -2.80 5.46
N LEU A 155 -3.16 -2.87 6.70
CA LEU A 155 -4.56 -2.97 7.09
C LEU A 155 -4.81 -2.01 8.25
N MET A 156 -5.90 -1.25 8.22
CA MET A 156 -6.22 -0.27 9.25
C MET A 156 -7.71 -0.27 9.59
N ARG A 157 -8.05 0.22 10.76
CA ARG A 157 -9.41 0.58 11.14
C ARG A 157 -9.86 1.80 10.33
N LYS A 158 -11.09 1.81 9.84
CA LYS A 158 -11.62 2.95 9.08
C LYS A 158 -11.62 4.26 9.89
N GLU A 159 -11.79 4.17 11.19
CA GLU A 159 -11.77 5.33 12.10
C GLU A 159 -10.46 6.12 12.08
N VAL A 160 -9.37 5.48 11.67
CA VAL A 160 -8.05 6.16 11.51
C VAL A 160 -8.14 7.35 10.57
N LEU A 161 -9.04 7.30 9.59
CA LEU A 161 -9.25 8.40 8.63
C LEU A 161 -9.72 9.71 9.28
N LYS A 162 -10.26 9.66 10.49
CA LYS A 162 -10.59 10.86 11.27
C LYS A 162 -9.37 11.67 11.70
N TYR A 163 -8.20 11.01 11.75
CA TYR A 163 -6.94 11.60 12.22
C TYR A 163 -5.98 11.95 11.09
N GLY A 164 -6.25 11.49 9.88
CA GLY A 164 -5.48 11.80 8.71
C GLY A 164 -5.98 11.07 7.48
N VAL A 165 -5.91 11.74 6.35
CA VAL A 165 -6.23 11.17 5.03
C VAL A 165 -4.97 11.22 4.18
N PRO A 166 -4.65 10.15 3.44
CA PRO A 166 -3.55 10.16 2.49
C PRO A 166 -3.76 11.23 1.41
N ILE A 167 -2.69 11.86 0.99
CA ILE A 167 -2.75 12.83 -0.11
C ILE A 167 -2.86 12.10 -1.46
N ALA A 168 -3.57 12.70 -2.41
CA ALA A 168 -3.82 12.12 -3.75
C ALA A 168 -2.64 12.29 -4.72
N TYR A 169 -1.43 12.55 -4.24
CA TYR A 169 -0.25 12.84 -5.07
C TYR A 169 0.96 12.02 -4.62
N GLY A 170 1.75 11.58 -5.60
CA GLY A 170 2.99 10.86 -5.37
C GLY A 170 2.90 9.36 -5.65
N HIS A 171 4.02 8.69 -5.52
CA HIS A 171 4.13 7.25 -5.77
C HIS A 171 3.99 6.44 -4.47
N GLY A 172 4.78 6.70 -3.45
CA GLY A 172 4.73 6.03 -2.13
C GLY A 172 4.91 7.01 -0.98
N GLU A 173 5.40 8.22 -1.28
CA GLU A 173 5.61 9.29 -0.29
C GLU A 173 4.31 9.78 0.34
N PHE A 174 3.16 9.58 -0.29
CA PHE A 174 1.86 9.91 0.30
C PHE A 174 1.59 9.15 1.60
N PHE A 175 2.09 7.93 1.69
CA PHE A 175 1.88 7.08 2.85
C PHE A 175 2.78 7.50 4.03
N ILE A 176 3.95 8.07 3.77
CA ILE A 176 4.86 8.61 4.81
C ILE A 176 4.16 9.70 5.64
N GLU A 177 3.53 10.67 4.95
CA GLU A 177 2.80 11.75 5.62
C GLU A 177 1.62 11.20 6.41
N PHE A 178 0.86 10.28 5.82
CA PHE A 178 -0.27 9.66 6.47
C PHE A 178 0.15 8.95 7.77
N LEU A 179 1.11 8.05 7.71
CA LEU A 179 1.59 7.30 8.88
C LEU A 179 2.12 8.24 10.00
N TYR A 180 2.87 9.27 9.62
CA TYR A 180 3.36 10.23 10.58
C TYR A 180 2.23 10.98 11.30
N LYS A 181 1.26 11.49 10.54
CA LYS A 181 0.11 12.24 11.10
C LYS A 181 -0.71 11.38 12.05
N VAL A 182 -1.11 10.19 11.62
CA VAL A 182 -1.94 9.33 12.46
C VAL A 182 -1.18 8.87 13.72
N LYS A 183 0.13 8.60 13.60
CA LYS A 183 0.98 8.29 14.76
C LYS A 183 1.08 9.45 15.74
N LYS A 184 1.27 10.67 15.23
CA LYS A 184 1.32 11.90 16.05
C LYS A 184 0.00 12.17 16.76
N ASN A 185 -1.12 11.75 16.20
CA ASN A 185 -2.45 11.83 16.82
C ASN A 185 -2.76 10.64 17.75
N GLY A 186 -1.76 9.86 18.16
CA GLY A 186 -1.89 8.81 19.17
C GLY A 186 -2.32 7.44 18.65
N MET A 187 -2.48 7.25 17.34
CA MET A 187 -2.85 5.96 16.79
C MET A 187 -1.74 4.92 17.01
N LYS A 188 -2.15 3.71 17.38
CA LYS A 188 -1.25 2.59 17.63
C LYS A 188 -0.94 1.88 16.31
N ILE A 189 0.33 1.88 15.92
CA ILE A 189 0.82 1.23 14.70
C ILE A 189 1.63 -0.01 15.09
N CYS A 190 1.31 -1.14 14.45
CA CYS A 190 2.07 -2.40 14.55
C CYS A 190 2.77 -2.68 13.22
N GLU A 191 4.00 -3.13 13.29
CA GLU A 191 4.75 -3.64 12.13
C GLU A 191 4.89 -5.17 12.27
N LEU A 192 4.55 -5.90 11.20
CA LEU A 192 4.75 -7.35 11.09
C LEU A 192 5.87 -7.62 10.08
N PRO A 193 6.76 -8.59 10.36
CA PRO A 193 7.85 -8.88 9.43
C PRO A 193 7.34 -9.54 8.15
N TYR A 194 7.94 -9.17 7.03
CA TYR A 194 7.77 -9.89 5.78
C TYR A 194 9.04 -9.82 4.92
N ILE A 195 9.17 -10.76 4.01
CA ILE A 195 10.25 -10.76 3.03
C ILE A 195 9.68 -10.24 1.72
N GLN A 196 10.15 -9.06 1.29
CA GLN A 196 9.79 -8.50 -0.01
C GLN A 196 10.37 -9.37 -1.11
N PRO A 197 9.55 -9.91 -2.02
CA PRO A 197 10.02 -10.73 -3.12
C PRO A 197 10.91 -9.94 -4.11
N PRO A 198 11.69 -10.65 -4.94
CA PRO A 198 12.47 -10.02 -6.01
C PRO A 198 11.61 -9.17 -6.94
N ASP A 199 12.25 -8.23 -7.62
CA ASP A 199 11.59 -7.45 -8.66
C ASP A 199 11.10 -8.38 -9.79
N GLN A 200 9.84 -8.21 -10.19
CA GLN A 200 9.32 -8.92 -11.35
C GLN A 200 9.90 -8.32 -12.64
N GLU A 201 10.08 -9.16 -13.67
CA GLU A 201 10.48 -8.71 -15.00
C GLU A 201 9.49 -7.64 -15.51
N GLY A 202 10.02 -6.54 -16.03
CA GLY A 202 9.20 -5.40 -16.49
C GLY A 202 8.74 -4.44 -15.39
N SER A 203 9.29 -4.56 -14.17
CA SER A 203 8.99 -3.60 -13.08
C SER A 203 9.19 -2.15 -13.53
N LYS A 204 8.10 -1.36 -13.50
CA LYS A 204 8.00 -0.02 -14.09
C LYS A 204 8.57 1.09 -13.21
N THR A 205 9.02 0.75 -12.01
CA THR A 205 9.56 1.73 -11.06
C THR A 205 11.01 2.04 -11.41
N ALA A 206 11.25 3.23 -11.96
CA ALA A 206 12.56 3.80 -12.25
C ALA A 206 13.43 3.01 -13.24
N SER A 207 13.07 3.06 -14.51
CA SER A 207 13.87 2.50 -15.62
C SER A 207 15.14 3.32 -15.96
N SER A 208 15.39 4.47 -15.30
CA SER A 208 16.59 5.28 -15.51
C SER A 208 17.08 5.89 -14.20
N PHE A 209 18.41 6.06 -14.09
CA PHE A 209 19.08 6.70 -12.94
C PHE A 209 18.53 8.10 -12.65
N ILE A 210 18.23 8.87 -13.70
CA ILE A 210 17.69 10.23 -13.58
C ILE A 210 16.29 10.20 -12.92
N ARG A 211 15.39 9.33 -13.38
CA ARG A 211 14.06 9.17 -12.77
C ARG A 211 14.15 8.73 -11.33
N PHE A 212 15.07 7.85 -11.03
CA PHE A 212 15.33 7.36 -9.69
C PHE A 212 15.83 8.47 -8.75
N PHE A 213 16.72 9.34 -9.22
CA PHE A 213 17.18 10.50 -8.48
C PHE A 213 16.06 11.50 -8.17
N PHE A 214 15.24 11.85 -9.16
CA PHE A 214 14.09 12.73 -8.95
C PHE A 214 13.04 12.12 -8.02
N LEU A 215 12.82 10.82 -8.09
CA LEU A 215 11.93 10.12 -7.15
C LEU A 215 12.48 10.23 -5.72
N GLY A 216 13.77 10.01 -5.50
CA GLY A 216 14.40 10.18 -4.18
C GLY A 216 14.27 11.61 -3.65
N LEU A 217 14.42 12.61 -4.51
CA LEU A 217 14.25 14.01 -4.14
C LEU A 217 12.79 14.32 -3.75
N SER A 218 11.80 13.77 -4.44
CA SER A 218 10.38 13.95 -4.09
C SER A 218 10.06 13.39 -2.71
N TYR A 219 10.62 12.22 -2.37
CA TYR A 219 10.51 11.65 -1.02
C TYR A 219 11.13 12.57 0.04
N LEU A 220 12.35 13.07 -0.20
CA LEU A 220 13.03 13.96 0.74
C LEU A 220 12.22 15.24 1.00
N ILE A 221 11.76 15.88 -0.07
CA ILE A 221 10.91 17.08 0.03
C ILE A 221 9.64 16.77 0.82
N ARG A 222 9.00 15.64 0.55
CA ARG A 222 7.80 15.22 1.28
C ARG A 222 8.07 15.00 2.76
N ILE A 223 9.16 14.36 3.14
CA ILE A 223 9.54 14.15 4.54
C ILE A 223 9.72 15.49 5.27
N ILE A 224 10.39 16.45 4.63
CA ILE A 224 10.59 17.80 5.20
C ILE A 224 9.24 18.51 5.37
N ILE A 225 8.42 18.54 4.31
CA ILE A 225 7.08 19.15 4.37
C ILE A 225 6.25 18.50 5.49
N THR A 226 6.27 17.17 5.58
CA THR A 226 5.53 16.41 6.61
C THR A 226 5.91 16.84 8.03
N ARG A 227 7.20 17.08 8.27
CA ARG A 227 7.70 17.48 9.59
C ARG A 227 7.19 18.85 10.02
N PHE A 228 7.13 19.81 9.10
CA PHE A 228 6.83 21.21 9.38
C PHE A 228 5.40 21.63 9.07
N ARG A 229 4.64 20.79 8.35
CA ARG A 229 3.24 21.07 8.05
C ARG A 229 2.43 21.09 9.35
N LYS A 230 1.83 22.26 9.65
CA LYS A 230 0.84 22.37 10.73
C LYS A 230 -0.41 21.59 10.34
N ASN A 231 -0.99 20.89 11.31
CA ASN A 231 -2.29 20.21 11.14
C ASN A 231 -3.39 21.25 11.01
#